data_ff50d5f04096c2671751d48ac2e9a43e
#
_entry.id   ff50d5f04096c2671751d48ac2e9a43e
#
_cell.length_a   1.000
_cell.length_b   1.000
_cell.length_c   1.000
_cell.angle_alpha   90.00
_cell.angle_beta   90.00
_cell.angle_gamma   90.00
#
_symmetry.space_group_name_H-M   'P 1'
#
loop_
_entity.id
_entity.type
_entity.pdbx_description
1 polymer ?
#
loop_
_entity_poly.entity_id
_entity_poly.type
_entity_poly.pdbx_seq_one_letter_code
_entity_poly.pdbx_strand_id
1 'polypeptide(L)'
;MNATQDMHPELGREVPVGRIDRELRQLWAEDEARTNASLINFAIYSEAPGSLERNSRVVEELTREHACRAMLIYIAREHPEPTIRAWITAHCHLRAGQKSVCCEQIAFALTGQMKGRLRNTVFAHLNSDLPLTFWWQGELSPIFSERLYSLVDRFIIDCASWGDPAAGFASVLAALADSPKLVVQDLEWTRTFQFRVSVAAMFDDPVAQAAIPSIQTVTIRHHPAHRLAALQILAWLATQSKWSEGRGLQLDDARRPGAVENFHFESRGGREVSARLVSDPSSPALGTLEIVAGDVSVEIVREAGASHLCRLL
;
A
#
# COMPACT_ATOMS: atom_id res chain seq x y z
N MET A 1 -6.91 -24.20 -39.25
CA MET A 1 -6.63 -22.79 -39.03
C MET A 1 -5.99 -22.65 -37.66
N ASN A 2 -4.65 -22.62 -37.61
CA ASN A 2 -3.91 -22.49 -36.35
C ASN A 2 -4.15 -21.09 -35.79
N ALA A 3 -4.95 -21.02 -34.76
CA ALA A 3 -4.97 -19.83 -33.90
C ALA A 3 -3.64 -19.84 -33.12
N THR A 4 -2.66 -19.09 -33.58
CA THR A 4 -1.62 -18.55 -32.72
C THR A 4 -2.35 -17.67 -31.72
N GLN A 5 -2.77 -18.25 -30.59
CA GLN A 5 -3.29 -17.50 -29.46
C GLN A 5 -2.17 -16.54 -29.05
N ASP A 6 -2.49 -15.23 -29.08
CA ASP A 6 -1.55 -14.20 -28.68
C ASP A 6 -1.15 -14.41 -27.24
N MET A 7 -0.01 -15.08 -27.02
CA MET A 7 0.61 -15.26 -25.73
C MET A 7 1.33 -13.97 -25.35
N HIS A 8 0.86 -13.32 -24.29
CA HIS A 8 1.59 -12.21 -23.71
C HIS A 8 2.65 -12.75 -22.73
N PRO A 9 3.93 -12.39 -22.84
CA PRO A 9 5.00 -12.99 -22.04
C PRO A 9 4.75 -12.98 -20.54
N GLU A 10 4.15 -11.91 -20.02
CA GLU A 10 3.93 -11.73 -18.56
C GLU A 10 2.47 -11.96 -18.14
N LEU A 11 1.51 -11.78 -19.04
CA LEU A 11 0.08 -11.90 -18.70
C LEU A 11 -0.49 -13.27 -19.04
N GLY A 12 0.23 -14.06 -19.83
CA GLY A 12 -0.18 -15.37 -20.27
C GLY A 12 -1.09 -15.34 -21.50
N ARG A 13 -2.05 -16.25 -21.57
CA ARG A 13 -2.92 -16.47 -22.72
C ARG A 13 -4.09 -15.49 -22.75
N GLU A 14 -4.28 -14.78 -23.86
CA GLU A 14 -5.47 -13.95 -24.07
C GLU A 14 -6.70 -14.86 -24.28
N VAL A 15 -7.81 -14.51 -23.60
CA VAL A 15 -9.05 -15.27 -23.63
C VAL A 15 -10.26 -14.35 -23.75
N PRO A 16 -11.33 -14.78 -24.42
CA PRO A 16 -12.59 -14.07 -24.37
C PRO A 16 -13.13 -14.00 -22.93
N VAL A 17 -13.57 -12.81 -22.50
CA VAL A 17 -14.03 -12.60 -21.11
C VAL A 17 -15.08 -13.61 -20.67
N GLY A 18 -16.05 -13.95 -21.52
CA GLY A 18 -17.09 -14.93 -21.20
C GLY A 18 -16.59 -16.38 -21.12
N ARG A 19 -15.31 -16.65 -21.38
CA ARG A 19 -14.72 -17.99 -21.32
C ARG A 19 -13.67 -18.14 -20.22
N ILE A 20 -13.39 -17.11 -19.46
CA ILE A 20 -12.32 -17.11 -18.44
C ILE A 20 -12.40 -18.33 -17.53
N ASP A 21 -13.56 -18.61 -16.91
CA ASP A 21 -13.69 -19.71 -15.96
C ASP A 21 -13.57 -21.09 -16.63
N ARG A 22 -13.96 -21.21 -17.89
CA ARG A 22 -13.77 -22.43 -18.65
C ARG A 22 -12.28 -22.66 -18.97
N GLU A 23 -11.60 -21.61 -19.44
CA GLU A 23 -10.20 -21.67 -19.81
C GLU A 23 -9.30 -21.89 -18.60
N LEU A 24 -9.64 -21.30 -17.43
CA LEU A 24 -8.97 -21.60 -16.17
C LEU A 24 -9.14 -23.08 -15.78
N ARG A 25 -10.34 -23.64 -15.89
CA ARG A 25 -10.53 -25.08 -15.63
C ARG A 25 -9.72 -25.97 -16.55
N GLN A 26 -9.57 -25.62 -17.83
CA GLN A 26 -8.72 -26.35 -18.77
C GLN A 26 -7.24 -26.28 -18.39
N LEU A 27 -6.77 -25.10 -17.96
CA LEU A 27 -5.39 -24.91 -17.48
C LEU A 27 -5.04 -25.86 -16.32
N TRP A 28 -6.02 -26.19 -15.47
CA TRP A 28 -5.84 -27.14 -14.36
C TRP A 28 -5.98 -28.60 -14.77
N ALA A 29 -6.80 -28.90 -15.77
CA ALA A 29 -7.02 -30.28 -16.24
C ALA A 29 -5.80 -30.85 -16.99
N GLU A 30 -4.93 -29.99 -17.51
CA GLU A 30 -3.74 -30.38 -18.28
C GLU A 30 -2.57 -30.87 -17.41
N ASP A 31 -2.60 -30.63 -16.09
CA ASP A 31 -1.50 -31.00 -15.19
C ASP A 31 -1.99 -31.45 -13.79
N GLU A 32 -2.21 -32.76 -13.63
CA GLU A 32 -2.64 -33.39 -12.38
C GLU A 32 -1.62 -33.19 -11.20
N ALA A 33 -0.38 -32.81 -11.48
CA ALA A 33 0.65 -32.60 -10.47
C ALA A 33 0.53 -31.22 -9.75
N ARG A 34 -0.35 -30.35 -10.23
CA ARG A 34 -0.56 -29.01 -9.69
C ARG A 34 -1.71 -28.99 -8.70
N THR A 35 -1.55 -28.21 -7.65
CA THR A 35 -2.61 -27.93 -6.68
C THR A 35 -2.96 -26.47 -6.76
N ASN A 36 -4.20 -26.15 -7.14
CA ASN A 36 -4.73 -24.79 -7.05
C ASN A 36 -4.97 -24.45 -5.58
N ALA A 37 -4.39 -23.33 -5.11
CA ALA A 37 -4.62 -22.85 -3.76
C ALA A 37 -4.91 -21.35 -3.80
N SER A 38 -5.92 -20.93 -3.06
CA SER A 38 -6.26 -19.52 -2.87
C SER A 38 -6.86 -19.33 -1.48
N LEU A 39 -6.31 -18.41 -0.71
CA LEU A 39 -6.79 -18.04 0.62
C LEU A 39 -7.52 -16.69 0.60
N ILE A 40 -7.25 -15.87 -0.40
CA ILE A 40 -7.86 -14.56 -0.62
C ILE A 40 -8.06 -14.30 -2.11
N ASN A 41 -8.99 -13.44 -2.45
CA ASN A 41 -8.97 -12.73 -3.72
C ASN A 41 -8.06 -11.50 -3.55
N PHE A 42 -7.10 -11.33 -4.44
CA PHE A 42 -6.18 -10.19 -4.43
C PHE A 42 -6.31 -9.41 -5.73
N ALA A 43 -6.96 -8.27 -5.68
CA ALA A 43 -7.13 -7.40 -6.84
C ALA A 43 -6.15 -6.23 -6.80
N ILE A 44 -5.49 -5.92 -7.91
CA ILE A 44 -4.63 -4.75 -8.10
C ILE A 44 -5.25 -3.87 -9.18
N TYR A 45 -5.59 -2.66 -8.82
CA TYR A 45 -6.17 -1.65 -9.71
C TYR A 45 -5.17 -0.55 -10.03
N SER A 46 -5.09 -0.16 -11.30
CA SER A 46 -4.27 0.95 -11.74
C SER A 46 -4.82 1.61 -13.00
N GLU A 47 -4.65 2.92 -13.12
CA GLU A 47 -4.92 3.69 -14.34
C GLU A 47 -3.61 4.04 -15.09
N ALA A 48 -2.45 3.60 -14.60
CA ALA A 48 -1.16 3.87 -15.21
C ALA A 48 -0.86 2.88 -16.35
N PRO A 49 -0.44 3.35 -17.53
CA PRO A 49 -0.03 2.48 -18.64
C PRO A 49 1.10 1.52 -18.24
N GLY A 50 1.07 0.29 -18.76
CA GLY A 50 2.06 -0.76 -18.46
C GLY A 50 1.98 -1.29 -17.02
N SER A 51 0.88 -1.04 -16.31
CA SER A 51 0.69 -1.52 -14.94
C SER A 51 0.40 -3.02 -14.88
N LEU A 52 -0.23 -3.61 -15.89
CA LEU A 52 -0.54 -5.03 -15.90
C LEU A 52 0.72 -5.88 -15.80
N GLU A 53 1.71 -5.59 -16.64
CA GLU A 53 2.98 -6.32 -16.69
C GLU A 53 3.77 -6.15 -15.38
N ARG A 54 3.84 -4.90 -14.88
CA ARG A 54 4.49 -4.64 -13.59
C ARG A 54 3.82 -5.38 -12.44
N ASN A 55 2.49 -5.37 -12.41
CA ASN A 55 1.72 -6.01 -11.36
C ASN A 55 1.72 -7.54 -11.49
N SER A 56 1.85 -8.10 -12.70
CA SER A 56 2.03 -9.54 -12.89
C SER A 56 3.32 -10.03 -12.22
N ARG A 57 4.42 -9.29 -12.37
CA ARG A 57 5.68 -9.59 -11.67
C ARG A 57 5.55 -9.49 -10.15
N VAL A 58 4.80 -8.50 -9.66
CA VAL A 58 4.52 -8.38 -8.22
C VAL A 58 3.72 -9.58 -7.72
N VAL A 59 2.70 -10.03 -8.47
CA VAL A 59 1.91 -11.20 -8.11
C VAL A 59 2.74 -12.47 -8.15
N GLU A 60 3.63 -12.63 -9.12
CA GLU A 60 4.54 -13.77 -9.19
C GLU A 60 5.40 -13.88 -7.91
N GLU A 61 5.98 -12.76 -7.45
CA GLU A 61 6.75 -12.74 -6.20
C GLU A 61 5.86 -12.99 -4.97
N LEU A 62 4.69 -12.33 -4.90
CA LEU A 62 3.76 -12.46 -3.78
C LEU A 62 3.28 -13.90 -3.60
N THR A 63 3.00 -14.60 -4.69
CA THR A 63 2.45 -15.96 -4.66
C THR A 63 3.45 -17.02 -4.23
N ARG A 64 4.73 -16.68 -4.09
CA ARG A 64 5.74 -17.56 -3.45
C ARG A 64 5.42 -17.84 -1.98
N GLU A 65 4.84 -16.87 -1.30
CA GLU A 65 4.54 -16.95 0.14
C GLU A 65 3.04 -16.93 0.44
N HIS A 66 2.25 -16.25 -0.41
CA HIS A 66 0.85 -15.97 -0.18
C HIS A 66 -0.03 -16.52 -1.30
N ALA A 67 -0.72 -17.62 -1.04
CA ALA A 67 -1.63 -18.20 -2.00
C ALA A 67 -2.86 -17.30 -2.20
N CYS A 68 -3.08 -16.83 -3.43
CA CYS A 68 -4.20 -15.95 -3.77
C CYS A 68 -4.74 -16.22 -5.17
N ARG A 69 -6.01 -15.87 -5.39
CA ARG A 69 -6.57 -15.65 -6.73
C ARG A 69 -6.34 -14.20 -7.11
N ALA A 70 -5.40 -13.95 -8.01
CA ALA A 70 -5.00 -12.60 -8.38
C ALA A 70 -5.85 -12.04 -9.52
N MET A 71 -6.23 -10.77 -9.39
CA MET A 71 -6.88 -9.99 -10.44
C MET A 71 -6.10 -8.71 -10.72
N LEU A 72 -5.62 -8.55 -11.92
CA LEU A 72 -4.96 -7.32 -12.37
C LEU A 72 -5.95 -6.51 -13.19
N ILE A 73 -6.12 -5.24 -12.87
CA ILE A 73 -7.12 -4.37 -13.46
C ILE A 73 -6.44 -3.08 -13.90
N TYR A 74 -6.39 -2.88 -15.22
CA TYR A 74 -5.97 -1.62 -15.82
C TYR A 74 -7.17 -0.96 -16.48
N ILE A 75 -7.37 0.34 -16.21
CA ILE A 75 -8.45 1.12 -16.83
C ILE A 75 -7.90 2.39 -17.46
N ALA A 76 -8.02 2.50 -18.78
CA ALA A 76 -7.78 3.73 -19.54
C ALA A 76 -9.10 4.49 -19.74
N ARG A 77 -9.52 5.29 -18.75
CA ARG A 77 -10.84 5.98 -18.77
C ARG A 77 -10.99 6.98 -19.88
N GLU A 78 -9.90 7.66 -20.24
CA GLU A 78 -9.90 8.73 -21.25
C GLU A 78 -9.91 8.20 -22.70
N HIS A 79 -9.82 6.89 -22.90
CA HIS A 79 -9.86 6.29 -24.22
C HIS A 79 -11.28 6.42 -24.82
N PRO A 80 -11.43 6.85 -26.09
CA PRO A 80 -12.74 7.13 -26.68
C PRO A 80 -13.59 5.87 -26.87
N GLU A 81 -12.96 4.73 -27.16
CA GLU A 81 -13.65 3.47 -27.43
C GLU A 81 -13.66 2.53 -26.23
N PRO A 82 -14.85 2.04 -25.84
CA PRO A 82 -14.95 1.08 -24.74
C PRO A 82 -14.60 -0.33 -25.21
N THR A 83 -13.49 -0.88 -24.71
CA THR A 83 -13.07 -2.26 -24.96
C THR A 83 -12.77 -2.98 -23.65
N ILE A 84 -12.77 -4.32 -23.71
CA ILE A 84 -12.31 -5.17 -22.60
C ILE A 84 -11.53 -6.32 -23.18
N ARG A 85 -10.31 -6.53 -22.71
CA ARG A 85 -9.45 -7.67 -23.01
C ARG A 85 -9.09 -8.36 -21.72
N ALA A 86 -8.90 -9.69 -21.80
CA ALA A 86 -8.54 -10.48 -20.62
C ALA A 86 -7.46 -11.51 -20.97
N TRP A 87 -6.57 -11.74 -20.01
CA TRP A 87 -5.53 -12.77 -20.05
C TRP A 87 -5.60 -13.63 -18.81
N ILE A 88 -5.19 -14.88 -18.94
CA ILE A 88 -5.08 -15.81 -17.82
C ILE A 88 -3.70 -16.43 -17.76
N THR A 89 -3.18 -16.62 -16.55
CA THR A 89 -1.97 -17.38 -16.28
C THR A 89 -2.04 -18.02 -14.90
N ALA A 90 -1.05 -18.85 -14.57
CA ALA A 90 -0.88 -19.41 -13.24
C ALA A 90 0.58 -19.27 -12.82
N HIS A 91 0.79 -18.77 -11.60
CA HIS A 91 2.09 -18.71 -10.96
C HIS A 91 2.29 -19.93 -10.08
N CYS A 92 3.23 -20.81 -10.47
CA CYS A 92 3.46 -22.09 -9.83
C CYS A 92 4.80 -22.11 -9.12
N HIS A 93 4.81 -22.46 -7.83
CA HIS A 93 6.01 -22.53 -7.03
C HIS A 93 6.17 -23.92 -6.41
N LEU A 94 7.39 -24.49 -6.51
CA LEU A 94 7.73 -25.76 -5.88
C LEU A 94 7.90 -25.56 -4.37
N ARG A 95 7.12 -26.31 -3.57
CA ARG A 95 7.33 -26.40 -2.11
C ARG A 95 7.97 -27.75 -1.77
N ALA A 96 9.12 -27.70 -1.09
CA ALA A 96 9.82 -28.88 -0.52
C ALA A 96 10.01 -30.07 -1.48
N GLY A 97 10.26 -29.78 -2.78
CA GLY A 97 10.61 -30.79 -3.77
C GLY A 97 9.48 -31.75 -4.19
N GLN A 98 8.23 -31.47 -3.83
CA GLN A 98 7.10 -32.32 -4.19
C GLN A 98 6.08 -31.56 -5.03
N LYS A 99 4.91 -31.25 -4.64
CA LYS A 99 3.88 -30.63 -5.48
C LYS A 99 4.06 -29.13 -5.64
N SER A 100 3.87 -28.61 -6.87
CA SER A 100 3.78 -27.17 -7.09
C SER A 100 2.43 -26.65 -6.59
N VAL A 101 2.47 -25.60 -5.75
CA VAL A 101 1.29 -24.80 -5.42
C VAL A 101 1.19 -23.72 -6.46
N CYS A 102 0.04 -23.61 -7.10
CA CYS A 102 -0.20 -22.64 -8.15
C CYS A 102 -1.35 -21.71 -7.78
N CYS A 103 -1.18 -20.43 -8.12
CA CYS A 103 -2.14 -19.35 -7.92
C CYS A 103 -2.62 -18.84 -9.28
N GLU A 104 -3.93 -18.70 -9.45
CA GLU A 104 -4.52 -18.16 -10.67
C GLU A 104 -4.30 -16.66 -10.77
N GLN A 105 -4.02 -16.19 -11.97
CA GLN A 105 -4.04 -14.75 -12.29
C GLN A 105 -4.95 -14.51 -13.48
N ILE A 106 -5.82 -13.50 -13.34
CA ILE A 106 -6.67 -12.96 -14.40
C ILE A 106 -6.28 -11.49 -14.57
N ALA A 107 -5.88 -11.09 -15.76
CA ALA A 107 -5.57 -9.69 -16.06
C ALA A 107 -6.65 -9.10 -16.98
N PHE A 108 -7.11 -7.89 -16.68
CA PHE A 108 -8.10 -7.16 -17.44
C PHE A 108 -7.54 -5.81 -17.91
N ALA A 109 -7.64 -5.51 -19.19
CA ALA A 109 -7.47 -4.18 -19.74
C ALA A 109 -8.82 -3.64 -20.20
N LEU A 110 -9.27 -2.56 -19.55
CA LEU A 110 -10.51 -1.89 -19.85
C LEU A 110 -10.21 -0.50 -20.44
N THR A 111 -10.94 -0.10 -21.46
CA THR A 111 -10.84 1.24 -22.04
C THR A 111 -12.20 1.94 -22.06
N GLY A 112 -12.18 3.28 -22.07
CA GLY A 112 -13.36 4.13 -22.15
C GLY A 112 -14.16 4.22 -20.84
N GLN A 113 -15.25 4.98 -20.89
CA GLN A 113 -16.13 5.18 -19.72
C GLN A 113 -16.96 3.91 -19.45
N MET A 114 -16.50 3.11 -18.50
CA MET A 114 -17.04 1.79 -18.19
C MET A 114 -17.83 1.77 -16.88
N LYS A 115 -18.85 2.64 -16.73
CA LYS A 115 -19.72 2.64 -15.54
C LYS A 115 -20.33 1.24 -15.32
N GLY A 116 -19.97 0.58 -14.22
CA GLY A 116 -20.52 -0.72 -13.80
C GLY A 116 -19.82 -1.97 -14.34
N ARG A 117 -18.94 -1.90 -15.36
CA ARG A 117 -18.26 -3.09 -15.89
C ARG A 117 -17.23 -3.68 -14.92
N LEU A 118 -16.55 -2.84 -14.12
CA LEU A 118 -15.65 -3.34 -13.09
C LEU A 118 -16.38 -4.36 -12.19
N ARG A 119 -17.54 -3.98 -11.65
CA ARG A 119 -18.32 -4.84 -10.78
C ARG A 119 -18.90 -6.05 -11.53
N ASN A 120 -19.56 -5.82 -12.65
CA ASN A 120 -20.36 -6.86 -13.31
C ASN A 120 -19.52 -7.83 -14.13
N THR A 121 -18.32 -7.41 -14.56
CA THR A 121 -17.46 -8.25 -15.41
C THR A 121 -16.25 -8.75 -14.63
N VAL A 122 -15.50 -7.87 -13.98
CA VAL A 122 -14.26 -8.25 -13.30
C VAL A 122 -14.58 -9.03 -12.02
N PHE A 123 -15.46 -8.49 -11.17
CA PHE A 123 -15.79 -9.13 -9.89
C PHE A 123 -16.66 -10.38 -10.03
N ALA A 124 -17.27 -10.63 -11.21
CA ALA A 124 -17.93 -11.92 -11.48
C ALA A 124 -16.95 -13.12 -11.44
N HIS A 125 -15.64 -12.87 -11.59
CA HIS A 125 -14.60 -13.89 -11.55
C HIS A 125 -13.91 -14.02 -10.17
N LEU A 126 -14.38 -13.30 -9.14
CA LEU A 126 -13.93 -13.52 -7.76
C LEU A 126 -14.41 -14.89 -7.26
N ASN A 127 -13.65 -15.51 -6.38
CA ASN A 127 -14.15 -16.61 -5.59
C ASN A 127 -15.02 -16.05 -4.44
N SER A 128 -16.32 -16.30 -4.47
CA SER A 128 -17.28 -15.75 -3.51
C SER A 128 -17.03 -16.14 -2.06
N ASP A 129 -16.31 -17.23 -1.84
CA ASP A 129 -16.05 -17.78 -0.50
C ASP A 129 -14.78 -17.20 0.14
N LEU A 130 -14.04 -16.36 -0.61
CA LEU A 130 -12.79 -15.76 -0.17
C LEU A 130 -12.90 -14.26 0.04
N PRO A 131 -12.27 -13.70 1.09
CA PRO A 131 -12.23 -12.26 1.30
C PRO A 131 -11.50 -11.56 0.16
N LEU A 132 -11.92 -10.32 -0.15
CA LEU A 132 -11.31 -9.47 -1.17
C LEU A 132 -10.37 -8.46 -0.55
N THR A 133 -9.08 -8.60 -0.86
CA THR A 133 -8.06 -7.56 -0.65
C THR A 133 -7.87 -6.80 -1.96
N PHE A 134 -8.07 -5.50 -1.93
CA PHE A 134 -8.02 -4.63 -3.11
C PHE A 134 -6.92 -3.58 -2.97
N TRP A 135 -5.90 -3.67 -3.79
CA TRP A 135 -4.82 -2.68 -3.83
C TRP A 135 -5.07 -1.65 -4.92
N TRP A 136 -5.35 -0.43 -4.50
CA TRP A 136 -5.50 0.71 -5.37
C TRP A 136 -4.17 1.43 -5.56
N GLN A 137 -3.73 1.56 -6.80
CA GLN A 137 -2.51 2.26 -7.17
C GLN A 137 -2.83 3.63 -7.79
N GLY A 138 -2.16 4.68 -7.30
CA GLY A 138 -2.34 6.05 -7.77
C GLY A 138 -3.46 6.80 -7.04
N GLU A 139 -3.88 7.92 -7.65
CA GLU A 139 -4.94 8.80 -7.14
C GLU A 139 -6.28 8.08 -7.03
N LEU A 140 -7.05 8.43 -6.00
CA LEU A 140 -8.42 7.94 -5.88
C LEU A 140 -9.29 8.62 -6.95
N SER A 141 -9.84 7.82 -7.84
CA SER A 141 -10.70 8.30 -8.94
C SER A 141 -12.19 8.13 -8.58
N PRO A 142 -13.14 8.66 -9.39
CA PRO A 142 -14.57 8.48 -9.15
C PRO A 142 -15.07 7.03 -9.14
N ILE A 143 -14.21 6.07 -9.48
CA ILE A 143 -14.49 4.63 -9.32
C ILE A 143 -14.44 4.24 -7.84
N PHE A 144 -13.66 4.94 -7.02
CA PHE A 144 -13.66 4.79 -5.57
C PHE A 144 -14.97 5.31 -4.98
N SER A 145 -15.94 4.44 -4.86
CA SER A 145 -17.29 4.76 -4.42
C SER A 145 -17.84 3.63 -3.56
N GLU A 146 -18.95 3.88 -2.86
CA GLU A 146 -19.64 2.89 -2.02
C GLU A 146 -19.88 1.56 -2.76
N ARG A 147 -20.23 1.64 -4.04
CA ARG A 147 -20.43 0.45 -4.89
C ARG A 147 -19.18 -0.43 -5.04
N LEU A 148 -17.99 0.15 -4.89
CA LEU A 148 -16.73 -0.59 -4.90
C LEU A 148 -16.36 -1.01 -3.49
N TYR A 149 -16.20 -0.04 -2.55
CA TYR A 149 -15.59 -0.37 -1.27
C TYR A 149 -16.52 -1.18 -0.35
N SER A 150 -17.84 -1.21 -0.59
CA SER A 150 -18.75 -2.11 0.11
C SER A 150 -18.54 -3.61 -0.21
N LEU A 151 -17.78 -3.93 -1.27
CA LEU A 151 -17.46 -5.31 -1.67
C LEU A 151 -16.05 -5.73 -1.22
N VAL A 152 -15.29 -4.81 -0.64
CA VAL A 152 -13.88 -5.00 -0.30
C VAL A 152 -13.73 -5.18 1.20
N ASP A 153 -13.05 -6.24 1.62
CA ASP A 153 -12.76 -6.48 3.05
C ASP A 153 -11.53 -5.71 3.50
N ARG A 154 -10.50 -5.63 2.64
CA ARG A 154 -9.26 -4.90 2.90
C ARG A 154 -8.86 -4.05 1.70
N PHE A 155 -8.73 -2.76 1.94
CA PHE A 155 -8.32 -1.78 0.94
C PHE A 155 -6.87 -1.35 1.20
N ILE A 156 -5.99 -1.57 0.21
CA ILE A 156 -4.60 -1.14 0.28
C ILE A 156 -4.43 0.09 -0.60
N ILE A 157 -3.83 1.13 -0.06
CA ILE A 157 -3.48 2.38 -0.75
C ILE A 157 -2.00 2.68 -0.57
N ASP A 158 -1.48 3.60 -1.36
CA ASP A 158 -0.15 4.21 -1.16
C ASP A 158 -0.29 5.72 -1.28
N CYS A 159 -0.46 6.40 -0.16
CA CYS A 159 -0.66 7.85 -0.15
C CYS A 159 0.57 8.63 -0.63
N ALA A 160 1.77 8.03 -0.68
CA ALA A 160 2.95 8.65 -1.27
C ALA A 160 2.77 9.05 -2.74
N SER A 161 1.89 8.34 -3.46
CA SER A 161 1.59 8.59 -4.87
C SER A 161 0.56 9.71 -5.11
N TRP A 162 -0.02 10.29 -4.05
CA TRP A 162 -1.10 11.27 -4.17
C TRP A 162 -0.61 12.70 -4.37
N GLY A 163 -1.11 13.38 -5.37
CA GLY A 163 -0.86 14.82 -5.59
C GLY A 163 -1.63 15.70 -4.62
N ASP A 164 -2.84 15.27 -4.20
CA ASP A 164 -3.64 15.89 -3.14
C ASP A 164 -3.94 14.89 -2.02
N PRO A 165 -3.02 14.71 -1.06
CA PRO A 165 -3.22 13.81 0.08
C PRO A 165 -4.41 14.20 0.96
N ALA A 166 -4.73 15.49 1.10
CA ALA A 166 -5.83 15.94 1.93
C ALA A 166 -7.18 15.45 1.37
N ALA A 167 -7.41 15.62 0.07
CA ALA A 167 -8.58 15.10 -0.61
C ALA A 167 -8.63 13.57 -0.58
N GLY A 168 -7.48 12.90 -0.76
CA GLY A 168 -7.35 11.44 -0.67
C GLY A 168 -7.77 10.91 0.70
N PHE A 169 -7.21 11.45 1.78
CA PHE A 169 -7.58 11.07 3.15
C PHE A 169 -9.04 11.41 3.49
N ALA A 170 -9.56 12.54 3.04
CA ALA A 170 -10.98 12.87 3.23
C ALA A 170 -11.89 11.80 2.59
N SER A 171 -11.55 11.35 1.38
CA SER A 171 -12.29 10.28 0.68
C SER A 171 -12.20 8.94 1.42
N VAL A 172 -11.02 8.59 1.94
CA VAL A 172 -10.84 7.37 2.75
C VAL A 172 -11.64 7.42 4.05
N LEU A 173 -11.63 8.57 4.75
CA LEU A 173 -12.38 8.74 5.99
C LEU A 173 -13.89 8.65 5.75
N ALA A 174 -14.39 9.22 4.64
CA ALA A 174 -15.79 9.06 4.25
C ALA A 174 -16.13 7.58 3.99
N ALA A 175 -15.28 6.85 3.26
CA ALA A 175 -15.51 5.43 3.01
C ALA A 175 -15.51 4.58 4.29
N LEU A 176 -14.64 4.89 5.26
CA LEU A 176 -14.63 4.22 6.58
C LEU A 176 -15.88 4.52 7.41
N ALA A 177 -16.43 5.73 7.29
CA ALA A 177 -17.69 6.09 7.94
C ALA A 177 -18.90 5.34 7.32
N ASP A 178 -18.92 5.23 6.00
CA ASP A 178 -19.98 4.53 5.25
C ASP A 178 -19.89 3.00 5.38
N SER A 179 -18.68 2.46 5.54
CA SER A 179 -18.41 1.03 5.60
C SER A 179 -17.52 0.67 6.81
N PRO A 180 -18.09 0.57 8.03
CA PRO A 180 -17.31 0.34 9.26
C PRO A 180 -16.52 -0.98 9.33
N LYS A 181 -16.82 -1.93 8.44
CA LYS A 181 -16.08 -3.20 8.33
C LYS A 181 -14.87 -3.11 7.40
N LEU A 182 -14.77 -2.06 6.60
CA LEU A 182 -13.66 -1.86 5.68
C LEU A 182 -12.37 -1.63 6.48
N VAL A 183 -11.36 -2.43 6.18
CA VAL A 183 -10.01 -2.24 6.72
C VAL A 183 -9.18 -1.52 5.65
N VAL A 184 -8.68 -0.32 5.97
CA VAL A 184 -7.77 0.41 5.09
C VAL A 184 -6.34 0.27 5.59
N GLN A 185 -5.43 -0.06 4.70
CA GLN A 185 -4.00 -0.17 4.95
C GLN A 185 -3.24 0.73 3.97
N ASP A 186 -2.46 1.66 4.52
CA ASP A 186 -1.59 2.53 3.74
C ASP A 186 -0.17 1.97 3.70
N LEU A 187 0.39 1.80 2.51
CA LEU A 187 1.77 1.33 2.34
C LEU A 187 2.78 2.32 2.91
N GLU A 188 2.47 3.62 2.86
CA GLU A 188 3.32 4.64 3.48
C GLU A 188 3.37 4.47 4.99
N TRP A 189 2.24 4.16 5.64
CA TRP A 189 2.21 3.76 7.05
C TRP A 189 3.00 2.48 7.32
N THR A 190 2.95 1.52 6.41
CA THR A 190 3.72 0.26 6.53
C THR A 190 5.22 0.53 6.51
N ARG A 191 5.71 1.50 5.71
CA ARG A 191 7.13 1.90 5.69
C ARG A 191 7.62 2.45 7.03
N THR A 192 6.73 2.93 7.89
CA THR A 192 7.07 3.43 9.23
C THR A 192 7.24 2.33 10.27
N PHE A 193 6.92 1.08 9.96
CA PHE A 193 6.79 -0.01 10.93
C PHE A 193 8.04 -0.19 11.80
N GLN A 194 9.22 -0.26 11.20
CA GLN A 194 10.47 -0.49 11.96
C GLN A 194 10.78 0.68 12.92
N PHE A 195 10.55 1.92 12.50
CA PHE A 195 10.70 3.09 13.38
C PHE A 195 9.76 3.02 14.57
N ARG A 196 8.49 2.65 14.34
CA ARG A 196 7.50 2.51 15.43
C ARG A 196 7.87 1.42 16.41
N VAL A 197 8.34 0.27 15.91
CA VAL A 197 8.81 -0.84 16.77
C VAL A 197 10.05 -0.40 17.55
N SER A 198 11.02 0.28 16.94
CA SER A 198 12.21 0.77 17.61
C SER A 198 11.88 1.80 18.70
N VAL A 199 10.95 2.73 18.43
CA VAL A 199 10.47 3.69 19.43
C VAL A 199 9.78 2.96 20.59
N ALA A 200 8.90 2.00 20.30
CA ALA A 200 8.20 1.23 21.33
C ALA A 200 9.19 0.47 22.21
N ALA A 201 10.16 -0.22 21.60
CA ALA A 201 11.18 -0.97 22.34
C ALA A 201 12.06 -0.07 23.23
N MET A 202 12.34 1.16 22.78
CA MET A 202 13.09 2.14 23.58
C MET A 202 12.31 2.52 24.85
N PHE A 203 11.01 2.76 24.73
CA PHE A 203 10.17 3.15 25.87
C PHE A 203 9.68 1.97 26.72
N ASP A 204 10.10 0.74 26.44
CA ASP A 204 9.98 -0.39 27.36
C ASP A 204 10.94 -0.26 28.56
N ASP A 205 12.02 0.53 28.43
CA ASP A 205 12.91 0.87 29.54
C ASP A 205 12.23 1.87 30.48
N PRO A 206 12.17 1.60 31.82
CA PRO A 206 11.50 2.46 32.79
C PRO A 206 12.08 3.89 32.85
N VAL A 207 13.37 4.08 32.59
CA VAL A 207 14.03 5.39 32.62
C VAL A 207 13.58 6.21 31.40
N ALA A 208 13.60 5.58 30.22
CA ALA A 208 13.12 6.21 29.01
C ALA A 208 11.62 6.53 29.09
N GLN A 209 10.81 5.60 29.64
CA GLN A 209 9.38 5.83 29.86
C GLN A 209 9.12 7.03 30.77
N ALA A 210 9.90 7.18 31.86
CA ALA A 210 9.79 8.33 32.75
C ALA A 210 10.21 9.66 32.09
N ALA A 211 11.00 9.61 31.02
CA ALA A 211 11.43 10.80 30.27
C ALA A 211 10.38 11.27 29.25
N ILE A 212 9.36 10.48 28.88
CA ILE A 212 8.32 10.88 27.90
C ILE A 212 7.71 12.26 28.17
N PRO A 213 7.33 12.62 29.42
CA PRO A 213 6.78 13.94 29.71
C PRO A 213 7.79 15.08 29.53
N SER A 214 9.07 14.76 29.40
CA SER A 214 10.18 15.72 29.24
C SER A 214 10.66 15.83 27.80
N ILE A 215 9.98 15.20 26.83
CA ILE A 215 10.29 15.36 25.40
C ILE A 215 10.14 16.83 25.02
N GLN A 216 11.21 17.39 24.41
CA GLN A 216 11.32 18.79 23.99
C GLN A 216 11.39 18.90 22.48
N THR A 217 12.15 18.00 21.83
CA THR A 217 12.31 18.04 20.38
C THR A 217 12.20 16.66 19.76
N VAL A 218 11.64 16.64 18.56
CA VAL A 218 11.61 15.48 17.66
C VAL A 218 12.10 15.92 16.30
N THR A 219 13.12 15.26 15.75
CA THR A 219 13.61 15.53 14.40
C THR A 219 13.47 14.28 13.55
N ILE A 220 12.77 14.39 12.41
CA ILE A 220 12.58 13.28 11.46
C ILE A 220 13.20 13.69 10.13
N ARG A 221 14.18 12.90 9.65
CA ARG A 221 14.78 13.06 8.33
C ARG A 221 14.17 12.06 7.35
N HIS A 222 13.72 12.55 6.21
CA HIS A 222 13.00 11.74 5.22
C HIS A 222 13.39 12.10 3.78
N HIS A 223 13.21 11.18 2.85
CA HIS A 223 13.26 11.47 1.43
C HIS A 223 12.06 12.35 1.02
N PRO A 224 12.23 13.35 0.11
CA PRO A 224 11.12 14.22 -0.31
C PRO A 224 9.85 13.50 -0.79
N ALA A 225 9.99 12.37 -1.48
CA ALA A 225 8.86 11.56 -1.95
C ALA A 225 8.09 10.85 -0.82
N HIS A 226 8.63 10.79 0.40
CA HIS A 226 8.07 10.08 1.55
C HIS A 226 7.77 11.01 2.73
N ARG A 227 7.46 12.28 2.44
CA ARG A 227 7.05 13.26 3.45
C ARG A 227 5.87 12.77 4.30
N LEU A 228 4.92 12.06 3.68
CA LEU A 228 3.74 11.56 4.38
C LEU A 228 4.09 10.47 5.41
N ALA A 229 5.11 9.63 5.18
CA ALA A 229 5.61 8.71 6.20
C ALA A 229 6.12 9.46 7.44
N ALA A 230 6.87 10.55 7.23
CA ALA A 230 7.37 11.36 8.33
C ALA A 230 6.23 12.05 9.11
N LEU A 231 5.23 12.59 8.41
CA LEU A 231 4.02 13.14 9.04
C LEU A 231 3.23 12.10 9.83
N GLN A 232 3.09 10.88 9.29
CA GLN A 232 2.39 9.79 9.97
C GLN A 232 3.11 9.34 11.24
N ILE A 233 4.46 9.27 11.24
CA ILE A 233 5.25 8.99 12.46
C ILE A 233 5.05 10.12 13.47
N LEU A 234 5.13 11.37 13.05
CA LEU A 234 4.95 12.51 13.94
C LEU A 234 3.55 12.53 14.57
N ALA A 235 2.51 12.32 13.77
CA ALA A 235 1.13 12.23 14.25
C ALA A 235 0.93 11.04 15.21
N TRP A 236 1.57 9.91 14.93
CA TRP A 236 1.56 8.76 15.82
C TRP A 236 2.25 9.06 17.16
N LEU A 237 3.44 9.69 17.15
CA LEU A 237 4.14 10.11 18.37
C LEU A 237 3.29 11.09 19.18
N ALA A 238 2.70 12.10 18.53
CA ALA A 238 1.83 13.07 19.19
C ALA A 238 0.64 12.39 19.85
N THR A 239 0.01 11.42 19.15
CA THR A 239 -1.13 10.65 19.66
C THR A 239 -0.74 9.78 20.86
N GLN A 240 0.37 9.03 20.78
CA GLN A 240 0.84 8.15 21.85
C GLN A 240 1.26 8.96 23.08
N SER A 241 1.94 10.07 22.87
CA SER A 241 2.40 11.00 23.95
C SER A 241 1.30 11.92 24.43
N LYS A 242 0.11 11.91 23.74
CA LYS A 242 -1.05 12.75 24.06
C LYS A 242 -0.74 14.24 24.03
N TRP A 243 0.03 14.66 23.04
CA TRP A 243 0.26 16.06 22.75
C TRP A 243 -0.99 16.66 22.08
N SER A 244 -1.27 17.91 22.39
CA SER A 244 -2.25 18.74 21.69
C SER A 244 -1.56 19.64 20.67
N GLU A 245 -2.30 20.09 19.66
CA GLU A 245 -1.78 21.08 18.70
C GLU A 245 -1.42 22.38 19.43
N GLY A 246 -0.17 22.80 19.25
CA GLY A 246 0.31 24.10 19.68
C GLY A 246 -0.05 25.22 18.69
N ARG A 247 0.24 26.47 19.04
CA ARG A 247 -0.01 27.62 18.17
C ARG A 247 1.01 27.68 17.05
N GLY A 248 0.54 27.64 15.80
CA GLY A 248 1.28 28.02 14.61
C GLY A 248 1.92 26.88 13.84
N LEU A 249 1.19 26.37 12.85
CA LEU A 249 1.74 25.56 11.77
C LEU A 249 2.47 26.51 10.79
N GLN A 250 3.79 26.55 10.79
CA GLN A 250 4.56 27.20 9.70
C GLN A 250 4.90 26.13 8.67
N LEU A 251 4.10 26.07 7.61
CA LEU A 251 4.38 25.26 6.44
C LEU A 251 5.26 26.09 5.49
N ASP A 252 6.56 25.88 5.52
CA ASP A 252 7.42 26.21 4.38
C ASP A 252 7.12 25.27 3.21
N ASP A 253 7.47 25.69 1.98
CA ASP A 253 7.24 24.89 0.77
C ASP A 253 7.97 23.52 0.89
N ALA A 254 7.29 22.60 1.53
CA ALA A 254 7.78 21.29 1.99
C ALA A 254 8.30 20.36 0.88
N ARG A 255 8.12 20.75 -0.38
CA ARG A 255 8.52 19.95 -1.55
C ARG A 255 9.94 20.26 -2.03
N ARG A 256 10.61 21.27 -1.46
CA ARG A 256 11.98 21.59 -1.85
C ARG A 256 12.99 20.68 -1.15
N PRO A 257 14.02 20.19 -1.86
CA PRO A 257 15.16 19.53 -1.24
C PRO A 257 15.80 20.43 -0.16
N GLY A 258 16.02 19.89 1.03
CA GLY A 258 16.55 20.66 2.17
C GLY A 258 15.52 21.50 2.92
N ALA A 259 14.22 21.42 2.55
CA ALA A 259 13.16 22.09 3.30
C ALA A 259 13.07 21.53 4.74
N VAL A 260 12.85 22.43 5.69
CA VAL A 260 12.59 22.09 7.09
C VAL A 260 11.20 22.59 7.45
N GLU A 261 10.34 21.66 7.85
CA GLU A 261 9.02 21.98 8.37
C GLU A 261 9.05 21.94 9.89
N ASN A 262 8.49 22.94 10.54
CA ASN A 262 8.44 23.04 11.99
C ASN A 262 6.99 22.90 12.47
N PHE A 263 6.79 22.05 13.49
CA PHE A 263 5.51 21.83 14.14
C PHE A 263 5.67 22.08 15.63
N HIS A 264 4.65 22.66 16.25
CA HIS A 264 4.64 22.95 17.67
C HIS A 264 3.46 22.23 18.32
N PHE A 265 3.74 21.51 19.38
CA PHE A 265 2.77 20.81 20.20
C PHE A 265 2.89 21.26 21.65
N GLU A 266 1.84 20.98 22.41
CA GLU A 266 1.83 21.15 23.86
C GLU A 266 1.67 19.78 24.54
N SER A 267 2.60 19.42 25.43
CA SER A 267 2.50 18.20 26.22
C SER A 267 1.42 18.35 27.30
N ARG A 268 0.96 17.22 27.88
CA ARG A 268 0.00 17.23 29.00
C ARG A 268 0.40 18.12 30.18
N GLY A 269 1.68 18.39 30.36
CA GLY A 269 2.22 19.25 31.42
C GLY A 269 2.34 20.72 31.02
N GLY A 270 1.79 21.15 29.88
CA GLY A 270 1.87 22.51 29.38
C GLY A 270 3.25 22.90 28.83
N ARG A 271 4.13 21.93 28.56
CA ARG A 271 5.45 22.17 27.97
C ARG A 271 5.36 22.16 26.46
N GLU A 272 6.06 23.08 25.81
CA GLU A 272 6.18 23.10 24.36
C GLU A 272 7.05 21.94 23.89
N VAL A 273 6.61 21.26 22.82
CA VAL A 273 7.34 20.24 22.07
C VAL A 273 7.50 20.73 20.64
N SER A 274 8.75 20.87 20.19
CA SER A 274 9.08 21.27 18.82
C SER A 274 9.39 20.03 17.98
N ALA A 275 8.73 19.87 16.85
CA ALA A 275 9.02 18.82 15.90
C ALA A 275 9.50 19.38 14.57
N ARG A 276 10.50 18.74 13.96
CA ARG A 276 11.12 19.15 12.70
C ARG A 276 11.12 18.00 11.71
N LEU A 277 10.56 18.23 10.53
CA LEU A 277 10.72 17.32 9.39
C LEU A 277 11.80 17.91 8.46
N VAL A 278 12.82 17.13 8.18
CA VAL A 278 13.96 17.53 7.35
C VAL A 278 13.96 16.73 6.07
N SER A 279 13.70 17.40 4.95
CA SER A 279 13.70 16.81 3.61
C SER A 279 15.13 16.63 3.10
N ASP A 280 15.55 15.39 2.84
CA ASP A 280 16.89 15.04 2.37
C ASP A 280 16.81 14.05 1.21
N PRO A 281 17.17 14.47 -0.02
CA PRO A 281 17.13 13.58 -1.20
C PRO A 281 18.07 12.36 -1.11
N SER A 282 19.08 12.41 -0.24
CA SER A 282 19.98 11.26 -0.02
C SER A 282 19.46 10.28 1.02
N SER A 283 18.41 10.67 1.75
CA SER A 283 17.79 9.82 2.77
C SER A 283 17.02 8.67 2.13
N PRO A 284 16.95 7.49 2.76
CA PRO A 284 15.88 6.52 2.48
C PRO A 284 14.51 7.13 2.82
N ALA A 285 13.42 6.41 2.55
CA ALA A 285 12.05 6.87 2.80
C ALA A 285 11.92 7.56 4.16
N LEU A 286 12.36 6.89 5.23
CA LEU A 286 12.67 7.46 6.55
C LEU A 286 14.13 7.14 6.85
N GLY A 287 14.95 8.15 7.10
CA GLY A 287 16.39 8.02 7.39
C GLY A 287 16.67 7.96 8.88
N THR A 288 16.28 9.00 9.60
CA THR A 288 16.52 9.10 11.04
C THR A 288 15.29 9.63 11.77
N LEU A 289 15.16 9.21 13.03
CA LEU A 289 14.24 9.78 14.00
C LEU A 289 15.04 10.05 15.29
N GLU A 290 15.16 11.31 15.66
CA GLU A 290 15.81 11.75 16.89
C GLU A 290 14.77 12.29 17.87
N ILE A 291 14.85 11.90 19.13
CA ILE A 291 13.99 12.35 20.23
C ILE A 291 14.87 12.86 21.36
N VAL A 292 14.67 14.09 21.80
CA VAL A 292 15.38 14.69 22.95
C VAL A 292 14.39 14.94 24.09
N ALA A 293 14.71 14.40 25.24
CA ALA A 293 13.89 14.44 26.45
C ALA A 293 14.75 14.78 27.68
N GLY A 294 14.86 16.05 28.03
CA GLY A 294 15.78 16.52 29.07
C GLY A 294 17.23 16.26 28.68
N ASP A 295 17.96 15.50 29.52
CA ASP A 295 19.34 15.09 29.28
C ASP A 295 19.47 13.79 28.45
N VAL A 296 18.36 13.21 28.05
CA VAL A 296 18.32 11.98 27.24
C VAL A 296 18.10 12.33 25.78
N SER A 297 18.98 11.84 24.92
CA SER A 297 18.81 11.91 23.45
C SER A 297 18.88 10.50 22.90
N VAL A 298 17.95 10.19 22.01
CA VAL A 298 17.86 8.89 21.35
C VAL A 298 17.71 9.09 19.85
N GLU A 299 18.51 8.41 19.07
CA GLU A 299 18.44 8.41 17.62
C GLU A 299 18.16 7.01 17.08
N ILE A 300 17.19 6.91 16.19
CA ILE A 300 16.87 5.71 15.42
C ILE A 300 17.29 5.96 14.00
N VAL A 301 18.20 5.14 13.47
CA VAL A 301 18.75 5.28 12.13
C VAL A 301 18.38 4.08 11.27
N ARG A 302 17.99 4.32 10.02
CA ARG A 302 17.81 3.25 9.03
C ARG A 302 19.16 2.61 8.71
N GLU A 303 19.27 1.30 8.89
CA GLU A 303 20.50 0.59 8.59
C GLU A 303 20.80 0.62 7.08
N ALA A 304 22.04 1.00 6.72
CA ALA A 304 22.45 1.09 5.33
C ALA A 304 22.41 -0.29 4.67
N GLY A 305 21.76 -0.37 3.50
CA GLY A 305 21.62 -1.62 2.74
C GLY A 305 20.56 -2.60 3.27
N ALA A 306 19.90 -2.29 4.39
CA ALA A 306 18.85 -3.11 4.98
C ALA A 306 17.56 -2.29 5.13
N SER A 307 16.71 -2.32 4.11
CA SER A 307 15.48 -1.49 4.07
C SER A 307 14.48 -1.76 5.21
N HIS A 308 14.62 -2.89 5.89
CA HIS A 308 13.73 -3.35 6.97
C HIS A 308 14.37 -3.31 8.36
N LEU A 309 15.61 -2.84 8.49
CA LEU A 309 16.30 -2.75 9.78
C LEU A 309 16.54 -1.30 10.20
N CYS A 310 16.33 -1.02 11.48
CA CYS A 310 16.71 0.22 12.13
C CYS A 310 17.66 -0.08 13.29
N ARG A 311 18.64 0.83 13.51
CA ARG A 311 19.56 0.79 14.64
C ARG A 311 19.22 1.90 15.62
N LEU A 312 19.20 1.57 16.91
CA LEU A 312 19.05 2.51 18.00
C LEU A 312 20.43 3.00 18.42
N LEU A 313 20.61 4.31 18.58
CA LEU A 313 21.85 4.96 19.00
C LEU A 313 21.62 5.80 20.27
#